data_83efc185db1a22a0056e5d7b7ba90d9e
#
_entry.id   83efc185db1a22a0056e5d7b7ba90d9e
#
_cell.length_a   1.000
_cell.length_b   1.000
_cell.length_c   1.000
_cell.angle_alpha   90.00
_cell.angle_beta   90.00
_cell.angle_gamma   90.00
#
_symmetry.space_group_name_H-M   'P 1'
#
loop_
_entity.id
_entity.type
_entity.pdbx_description
1 polymer ?
#
loop_
_entity_poly.entity_id
_entity_poly.type
_entity_poly.pdbx_seq_one_letter_code
_entity_poly.pdbx_strand_id
1 'polypeptide(L)'
;MHKKLKISVKFFKLLLLILLLNNNANSQYLVSCNFLNSSSSSLLSGATGLVLDFDVDMYKMTYNTINTQGIPTIATGAFCIPANTTCKNFPFAIYNHGTSLRKDNVPSYNNIEALIGKVFSAGGYFVCMPDYIGMGDSPGLHPYVHAETEATAAIDMVRAAREYLANNTSFMDNGETFITGYSQGGHACMATHKYIQDQNLTNEFNVIASAPCSGPYDLSGIMADTIISPTPYSNPGYIVYLLASYQLAYGNIFSSWSDVLYPPFDTIVSPFFSGNNTSLDMSLLNSLIPNDMSLLIRDTCMNNFMNDSVNMNHPWWVALLENDNYDWLPTAPIRMYYCTGDEQIAYTNALNAEAAMNNNGALDVQAVNVGNGNHGNCVLPALSAAFNWFQTLKTPCDFTNSKDVSKLNTQISPNPFKEKIMIESSEIIDIEIFSPVGKSIYFNSNIKDFRIETSSWPKGVYIVKTQSGKNLHSSILIKN
;
A
#
# COMPACT_ATOMS: atom_id res chain seq x y z
N MET A 1 -30.67 55.66 -18.46
CA MET A 1 -30.05 54.54 -19.15
C MET A 1 -28.60 54.22 -18.70
N HIS A 2 -27.81 55.22 -18.22
CA HIS A 2 -26.37 55.02 -17.86
C HIS A 2 -26.08 54.30 -16.50
N LYS A 3 -27.01 54.24 -15.54
CA LYS A 3 -26.77 53.56 -14.25
C LYS A 3 -26.87 52.06 -14.28
N LYS A 4 -27.68 51.46 -15.16
CA LYS A 4 -27.82 50.00 -15.28
C LYS A 4 -26.59 49.32 -15.94
N LEU A 5 -25.90 50.04 -16.81
CA LEU A 5 -24.71 49.51 -17.51
C LEU A 5 -23.47 49.40 -16.57
N LYS A 6 -23.35 50.33 -15.59
CA LYS A 6 -22.22 50.34 -14.63
C LYS A 6 -22.31 49.18 -13.60
N ILE A 7 -23.55 48.74 -13.25
CA ILE A 7 -23.74 47.64 -12.33
C ILE A 7 -23.41 46.30 -13.02
N SER A 8 -23.76 46.14 -14.29
CA SER A 8 -23.44 44.95 -15.08
C SER A 8 -21.93 44.72 -15.27
N VAL A 9 -21.16 45.81 -15.52
CA VAL A 9 -19.69 45.73 -15.71
C VAL A 9 -18.96 45.39 -14.40
N LYS A 10 -19.45 45.89 -13.26
CA LYS A 10 -18.87 45.52 -11.94
C LYS A 10 -19.18 44.09 -11.57
N PHE A 11 -20.39 43.60 -11.87
CA PHE A 11 -20.77 42.22 -11.63
C PHE A 11 -20.00 41.23 -12.53
N PHE A 12 -19.77 41.60 -13.80
CA PHE A 12 -18.99 40.84 -14.75
C PHE A 12 -17.50 40.82 -14.36
N LYS A 13 -16.93 41.91 -13.86
CA LYS A 13 -15.56 41.96 -13.34
C LYS A 13 -15.41 41.14 -12.05
N LEU A 14 -16.41 41.14 -11.17
CA LEU A 14 -16.39 40.33 -9.95
C LEU A 14 -16.57 38.86 -10.28
N LEU A 15 -17.42 38.50 -11.24
CA LEU A 15 -17.57 37.13 -11.72
C LEU A 15 -16.31 36.61 -12.43
N LEU A 16 -15.63 37.45 -13.22
CA LEU A 16 -14.36 37.13 -13.85
C LEU A 16 -13.23 37.00 -12.83
N LEU A 17 -13.24 37.80 -11.75
CA LEU A 17 -12.27 37.71 -10.66
C LEU A 17 -12.51 36.44 -9.83
N ILE A 18 -13.77 36.02 -9.61
CA ILE A 18 -14.13 34.77 -8.94
C ILE A 18 -13.76 33.56 -9.84
N LEU A 19 -13.94 33.68 -11.17
CA LEU A 19 -13.50 32.64 -12.12
C LEU A 19 -11.96 32.57 -12.25
N LEU A 20 -11.24 33.67 -12.02
CA LEU A 20 -9.77 33.70 -12.00
C LEU A 20 -9.21 33.20 -10.65
N LEU A 21 -10.00 33.27 -9.56
CA LEU A 21 -9.64 32.71 -8.25
C LEU A 21 -9.97 31.20 -8.14
N ASN A 22 -10.76 30.66 -9.07
CA ASN A 22 -10.97 29.20 -9.23
C ASN A 22 -9.91 28.52 -10.10
N ASN A 23 -8.78 29.18 -10.39
CA ASN A 23 -7.62 28.49 -10.92
C ASN A 23 -6.99 27.67 -9.79
N ASN A 24 -7.41 26.40 -9.73
CA ASN A 24 -6.66 25.27 -9.20
C ASN A 24 -5.70 25.66 -8.06
N ALA A 25 -6.20 25.83 -6.86
CA ALA A 25 -5.45 25.35 -5.71
C ALA A 25 -5.36 23.84 -5.87
N ASN A 26 -4.43 23.34 -6.70
CA ASN A 26 -3.96 21.98 -6.61
C ASN A 26 -3.50 21.88 -5.17
N SER A 27 -4.25 21.14 -4.37
CA SER A 27 -3.86 20.82 -3.02
C SER A 27 -2.48 20.17 -3.13
N GLN A 28 -1.44 20.86 -2.72
CA GLN A 28 -0.09 20.33 -2.76
C GLN A 28 0.06 19.37 -1.58
N TYR A 29 0.10 18.08 -1.86
CA TYR A 29 0.32 17.08 -0.84
C TYR A 29 1.80 16.98 -0.47
N LEU A 30 2.70 17.03 -1.44
CA LEU A 30 4.13 16.90 -1.22
C LEU A 30 4.71 18.17 -0.55
N VAL A 31 5.34 17.98 0.62
CA VAL A 31 6.15 19.00 1.29
C VAL A 31 7.64 18.82 0.98
N SER A 32 8.16 17.61 1.12
CA SER A 32 9.53 17.26 0.76
C SER A 32 9.70 15.76 0.53
N CYS A 33 10.72 15.41 -0.27
CA CYS A 33 11.10 14.02 -0.49
C CYS A 33 12.64 13.94 -0.57
N ASN A 34 13.26 13.35 0.45
CA ASN A 34 14.70 13.34 0.62
C ASN A 34 15.24 11.92 0.51
N PHE A 35 16.26 11.70 -0.31
CA PHE A 35 16.91 10.41 -0.45
C PHE A 35 17.53 9.94 0.88
N LEU A 36 17.33 8.66 1.19
CA LEU A 36 17.89 8.02 2.38
C LEU A 36 19.00 7.03 2.03
N ASN A 37 18.70 6.02 1.23
CA ASN A 37 19.64 4.96 0.87
C ASN A 37 19.14 4.16 -0.34
N SER A 38 20.06 3.36 -0.93
CA SER A 38 19.77 2.38 -1.95
C SER A 38 20.00 0.96 -1.43
N SER A 39 19.31 -0.01 -2.01
CA SER A 39 19.51 -1.44 -1.75
C SER A 39 19.51 -2.19 -3.07
N SER A 40 20.47 -3.11 -3.28
CA SER A 40 20.49 -3.93 -4.49
C SER A 40 19.46 -5.07 -4.42
N SER A 41 18.91 -5.43 -5.56
CA SER A 41 18.02 -6.60 -5.70
C SER A 41 18.69 -7.89 -5.23
N SER A 42 19.99 -8.05 -5.48
CA SER A 42 20.76 -9.22 -5.03
C SER A 42 20.86 -9.32 -3.51
N LEU A 43 21.06 -8.18 -2.81
CA LEU A 43 21.06 -8.14 -1.35
C LEU A 43 19.69 -8.50 -0.77
N LEU A 44 18.63 -7.91 -1.31
CA LEU A 44 17.25 -8.16 -0.88
C LEU A 44 16.82 -9.60 -1.16
N SER A 45 17.18 -10.16 -2.32
CA SER A 45 16.93 -11.57 -2.66
C SER A 45 17.67 -12.52 -1.72
N GLY A 46 18.94 -12.22 -1.40
CA GLY A 46 19.72 -13.02 -0.46
C GLY A 46 19.16 -13.02 0.96
N ALA A 47 18.58 -11.89 1.40
CA ALA A 47 18.00 -11.75 2.73
C ALA A 47 16.63 -12.43 2.86
N THR A 48 15.86 -12.54 1.78
CA THR A 48 14.46 -12.99 1.80
C THR A 48 14.23 -14.36 1.14
N GLY A 49 15.15 -14.80 0.30
CA GLY A 49 14.98 -16.00 -0.54
C GLY A 49 14.02 -15.78 -1.73
N LEU A 50 13.50 -14.58 -1.92
CA LEU A 50 12.64 -14.22 -3.05
C LEU A 50 13.49 -13.85 -4.27
N VAL A 51 12.95 -14.08 -5.47
CA VAL A 51 13.54 -13.58 -6.71
C VAL A 51 13.03 -12.15 -6.91
N LEU A 52 13.92 -11.18 -6.83
CA LEU A 52 13.60 -9.75 -6.92
C LEU A 52 14.38 -9.12 -8.08
N ASP A 53 13.68 -8.33 -8.90
CA ASP A 53 14.19 -7.89 -10.20
C ASP A 53 14.88 -6.53 -10.17
N PHE A 54 14.52 -5.66 -9.20
CA PHE A 54 14.92 -4.26 -9.22
C PHE A 54 15.74 -3.87 -7.99
N ASP A 55 16.80 -3.07 -8.19
CA ASP A 55 17.38 -2.29 -7.12
C ASP A 55 16.35 -1.27 -6.62
N VAL A 56 16.55 -0.73 -5.43
CA VAL A 56 15.57 0.14 -4.77
C VAL A 56 16.27 1.38 -4.23
N ASP A 57 15.72 2.55 -4.57
CA ASP A 57 16.01 3.81 -3.89
C ASP A 57 14.90 4.13 -2.89
N MET A 58 15.29 4.43 -1.66
CA MET A 58 14.39 4.77 -0.57
C MET A 58 14.55 6.22 -0.18
N TYR A 59 13.40 6.89 0.04
CA TYR A 59 13.29 8.31 0.38
C TYR A 59 12.47 8.49 1.66
N LYS A 60 12.78 9.53 2.44
CA LYS A 60 11.88 10.07 3.47
C LYS A 60 11.01 11.14 2.83
N MET A 61 9.70 10.94 2.89
CA MET A 61 8.71 11.87 2.37
C MET A 61 8.01 12.58 3.52
N THR A 62 7.82 13.90 3.41
CA THR A 62 6.93 14.69 4.27
C THR A 62 5.77 15.19 3.42
N TYR A 63 4.55 15.06 3.91
CA TYR A 63 3.36 15.39 3.17
C TYR A 63 2.26 15.98 4.04
N ASN A 64 1.35 16.73 3.41
CA ASN A 64 0.18 17.31 4.03
C ASN A 64 -0.94 16.26 4.14
N THR A 65 -1.61 16.22 5.29
CA THR A 65 -2.76 15.38 5.60
C THR A 65 -3.64 16.06 6.64
N ILE A 66 -4.61 15.36 7.24
CA ILE A 66 -5.50 15.89 8.27
C ILE A 66 -5.35 15.09 9.58
N ASN A 67 -5.60 15.74 10.71
CA ASN A 67 -5.65 15.07 12.01
C ASN A 67 -7.05 14.53 12.32
N THR A 68 -7.25 13.96 13.52
CA THR A 68 -8.53 13.40 13.99
C THR A 68 -9.69 14.40 14.06
N GLN A 69 -9.45 15.70 13.97
CA GLN A 69 -10.46 16.75 13.92
C GLN A 69 -10.62 17.35 12.51
N GLY A 70 -10.03 16.71 11.47
CA GLY A 70 -10.06 17.24 10.09
C GLY A 70 -9.19 18.50 9.88
N ILE A 71 -8.32 18.84 10.83
CA ILE A 71 -7.45 20.03 10.73
C ILE A 71 -6.17 19.64 9.97
N PRO A 72 -5.72 20.48 9.01
CA PRO A 72 -4.48 20.25 8.29
C PRO A 72 -3.28 20.04 9.22
N THR A 73 -2.49 19.03 8.93
CA THR A 73 -1.25 18.66 9.61
C THR A 73 -0.25 18.06 8.61
N ILE A 74 0.93 17.73 9.07
CA ILE A 74 1.92 16.99 8.28
C ILE A 74 2.10 15.59 8.80
N ALA A 75 2.41 14.68 7.91
CA ALA A 75 2.91 13.34 8.23
C ALA A 75 4.19 13.04 7.47
N THR A 76 4.90 12.01 7.91
CA THR A 76 6.05 11.46 7.19
C THR A 76 5.82 10.00 6.82
N GLY A 77 6.68 9.49 5.94
CA GLY A 77 6.68 8.10 5.54
C GLY A 77 7.92 7.77 4.72
N ALA A 78 8.16 6.49 4.49
CA ALA A 78 9.19 6.04 3.58
C ALA A 78 8.60 5.75 2.20
N PHE A 79 9.25 6.25 1.15
CA PHE A 79 8.87 6.04 -0.23
C PHE A 79 9.97 5.26 -0.95
N CYS A 80 9.64 4.08 -1.50
CA CYS A 80 10.57 3.25 -2.26
C CYS A 80 10.24 3.25 -3.74
N ILE A 81 11.27 3.38 -4.58
CA ILE A 81 11.18 3.42 -6.03
C ILE A 81 12.11 2.34 -6.61
N PRO A 82 11.65 1.52 -7.57
CA PRO A 82 12.53 0.65 -8.35
C PRO A 82 13.62 1.45 -9.06
N ALA A 83 14.86 1.02 -8.92
CA ALA A 83 16.03 1.69 -9.47
C ALA A 83 16.77 0.81 -10.48
N ASN A 84 17.75 1.38 -11.22
CA ASN A 84 18.55 0.70 -12.21
C ASN A 84 17.74 -0.10 -13.24
N THR A 85 16.62 0.49 -13.70
CA THR A 85 15.68 -0.18 -14.60
C THR A 85 15.34 0.68 -15.80
N THR A 86 15.10 0.02 -16.94
CA THR A 86 14.53 0.64 -18.15
C THR A 86 13.01 0.73 -18.08
N CYS A 87 12.38 -0.07 -17.24
CA CYS A 87 10.96 0.05 -16.92
C CYS A 87 10.66 1.37 -16.25
N LYS A 88 9.58 2.02 -16.65
CA LYS A 88 9.17 3.33 -16.11
C LYS A 88 7.76 3.36 -15.58
N ASN A 89 7.02 2.27 -15.71
CA ASN A 89 5.60 2.21 -15.38
C ASN A 89 5.35 1.11 -14.35
N PHE A 90 4.98 1.50 -13.12
CA PHE A 90 4.79 0.59 -12.00
C PHE A 90 3.48 0.88 -11.26
N PRO A 91 2.84 -0.15 -10.65
CA PRO A 91 1.75 0.04 -9.71
C PRO A 91 2.24 0.64 -8.39
N PHE A 92 1.31 1.23 -7.63
CA PHE A 92 1.54 1.54 -6.23
C PHE A 92 1.26 0.33 -5.33
N ALA A 93 2.09 0.15 -4.31
CA ALA A 93 1.77 -0.64 -3.13
C ALA A 93 1.82 0.26 -1.89
N ILE A 94 0.81 0.16 -1.04
CA ILE A 94 0.78 0.80 0.28
C ILE A 94 1.10 -0.28 1.30
N TYR A 95 2.18 -0.10 2.06
CA TYR A 95 2.50 -0.95 3.19
C TYR A 95 2.29 -0.18 4.49
N ASN A 96 1.32 -0.62 5.27
CA ASN A 96 1.00 -0.09 6.58
C ASN A 96 1.76 -0.86 7.65
N HIS A 97 2.57 -0.15 8.45
CA HIS A 97 3.41 -0.78 9.46
C HIS A 97 2.64 -1.17 10.73
N GLY A 98 3.23 -2.05 11.54
CA GLY A 98 2.68 -2.51 12.80
C GLY A 98 2.83 -1.50 13.95
N THR A 99 2.37 -1.88 15.13
CA THR A 99 2.33 -1.00 16.31
C THR A 99 3.70 -0.53 16.77
N SER A 100 3.84 0.77 16.93
CA SER A 100 4.98 1.41 17.58
C SER A 100 4.53 2.50 18.57
N LEU A 101 5.16 2.57 19.74
CA LEU A 101 5.01 3.69 20.68
C LEU A 101 6.07 4.77 20.46
N ARG A 102 7.21 4.39 19.88
CA ARG A 102 8.31 5.32 19.62
C ARG A 102 8.13 5.98 18.29
N LYS A 103 8.13 7.31 18.27
CA LYS A 103 8.00 8.12 17.06
C LYS A 103 9.10 7.84 16.02
N ASP A 104 10.30 7.50 16.47
CA ASP A 104 11.47 7.24 15.61
C ASP A 104 11.59 5.76 15.17
N ASN A 105 10.70 4.88 15.63
CA ASN A 105 10.71 3.47 15.22
C ASN A 105 9.66 3.21 14.12
N VAL A 106 9.83 3.88 12.99
CA VAL A 106 8.92 3.88 11.84
C VAL A 106 9.70 3.79 10.51
N PRO A 107 9.05 3.46 9.39
CA PRO A 107 9.73 3.24 8.11
C PRO A 107 10.59 4.41 7.63
N SER A 108 10.17 5.68 7.82
CA SER A 108 10.96 6.84 7.39
C SER A 108 12.28 7.02 8.15
N TYR A 109 12.43 6.36 9.28
CA TYR A 109 13.68 6.26 10.03
C TYR A 109 14.48 4.96 9.72
N ASN A 110 14.11 4.28 8.63
CA ASN A 110 14.77 3.05 8.15
C ASN A 110 14.82 1.94 9.22
N ASN A 111 13.72 1.77 9.95
CA ASN A 111 13.54 0.66 10.89
C ASN A 111 13.43 -0.70 10.16
N ILE A 112 13.22 -1.78 10.90
CA ILE A 112 13.13 -3.13 10.32
C ILE A 112 11.96 -3.27 9.32
N GLU A 113 10.86 -2.56 9.52
CA GLU A 113 9.69 -2.62 8.63
C GLU A 113 9.94 -1.95 7.28
N ALA A 114 10.89 -1.02 7.20
CA ALA A 114 11.32 -0.45 5.93
C ALA A 114 11.85 -1.50 4.93
N LEU A 115 12.36 -2.65 5.44
CA LEU A 115 12.78 -3.77 4.60
C LEU A 115 11.62 -4.33 3.77
N ILE A 116 10.42 -4.38 4.34
CA ILE A 116 9.23 -4.90 3.66
C ILE A 116 8.91 -4.06 2.43
N GLY A 117 8.86 -2.74 2.59
CA GLY A 117 8.66 -1.84 1.45
C GLY A 117 9.74 -1.94 0.38
N LYS A 118 11.01 -2.12 0.79
CA LYS A 118 12.10 -2.36 -0.16
C LYS A 118 11.90 -3.66 -0.94
N VAL A 119 11.42 -4.73 -0.31
CA VAL A 119 11.12 -6.01 -0.96
C VAL A 119 10.00 -5.85 -1.99
N PHE A 120 8.90 -5.19 -1.62
CA PHE A 120 7.82 -4.91 -2.57
C PHE A 120 8.31 -4.04 -3.72
N SER A 121 9.11 -3.01 -3.45
CA SER A 121 9.66 -2.16 -4.51
C SER A 121 10.60 -2.91 -5.44
N ALA A 122 11.46 -3.78 -4.89
CA ALA A 122 12.31 -4.67 -5.69
C ALA A 122 11.50 -5.70 -6.51
N GLY A 123 10.28 -6.00 -6.07
CA GLY A 123 9.29 -6.78 -6.82
C GLY A 123 8.52 -5.97 -7.87
N GLY A 124 8.82 -4.68 -8.07
CA GLY A 124 8.25 -3.84 -9.13
C GLY A 124 7.02 -3.04 -8.71
N TYR A 125 7.09 -2.36 -7.57
CA TYR A 125 6.08 -1.40 -7.09
C TYR A 125 6.72 -0.07 -6.68
N PHE A 126 6.02 1.03 -6.86
CA PHE A 126 6.23 2.23 -6.04
C PHE A 126 5.60 1.95 -4.68
N VAL A 127 6.39 2.04 -3.60
CA VAL A 127 5.88 1.67 -2.28
C VAL A 127 5.81 2.88 -1.35
N CYS A 128 4.60 3.20 -0.91
CA CYS A 128 4.34 4.16 0.15
C CYS A 128 4.21 3.44 1.49
N MET A 129 5.00 3.85 2.46
CA MET A 129 4.97 3.38 3.84
C MET A 129 4.70 4.57 4.75
N PRO A 130 3.43 4.94 5.02
CA PRO A 130 3.11 6.03 5.91
C PRO A 130 3.57 5.70 7.34
N ASP A 131 4.18 6.68 8.03
CA ASP A 131 4.51 6.55 9.45
C ASP A 131 3.27 6.76 10.33
N TYR A 132 2.16 7.19 9.76
CA TYR A 132 0.93 7.71 10.36
C TYR A 132 1.10 9.09 11.01
N ILE A 133 -0.01 9.79 11.29
CA ILE A 133 0.02 11.04 12.04
C ILE A 133 0.45 10.79 13.49
N GLY A 134 1.16 11.75 14.09
CA GLY A 134 1.73 11.61 15.42
C GLY A 134 3.00 10.75 15.51
N MET A 135 3.39 10.08 14.41
CA MET A 135 4.62 9.29 14.31
C MET A 135 5.61 9.97 13.34
N GLY A 136 6.85 9.49 13.30
CA GLY A 136 7.92 10.15 12.53
C GLY A 136 8.10 11.61 12.97
N ASP A 137 8.12 12.53 12.00
CA ASP A 137 8.20 13.97 12.28
C ASP A 137 6.82 14.63 12.45
N SER A 138 5.73 13.88 12.37
CA SER A 138 4.38 14.39 12.58
C SER A 138 4.19 14.87 14.02
N PRO A 139 3.56 16.02 14.27
CA PRO A 139 3.36 16.52 15.64
C PRO A 139 2.29 15.71 16.40
N GLY A 140 2.38 15.73 17.72
CA GLY A 140 1.37 15.17 18.62
C GLY A 140 1.47 13.67 18.87
N LEU A 141 0.44 13.12 19.49
CA LEU A 141 0.29 11.70 19.77
C LEU A 141 -0.31 10.99 18.54
N HIS A 142 0.12 9.76 18.28
CA HIS A 142 -0.48 8.90 17.26
C HIS A 142 -1.88 8.42 17.68
N PRO A 143 -2.91 8.62 16.84
CA PRO A 143 -4.25 8.05 17.07
C PRO A 143 -4.24 6.58 16.61
N TYR A 144 -3.72 5.73 17.46
CA TYR A 144 -3.54 4.29 17.25
C TYR A 144 -4.87 3.59 16.96
N VAL A 145 -4.93 2.81 15.88
CA VAL A 145 -6.13 2.08 15.42
C VAL A 145 -7.34 3.02 15.22
N HIS A 146 -7.08 4.24 14.72
CA HIS A 146 -8.13 5.16 14.30
C HIS A 146 -8.26 5.11 12.77
N ALA A 147 -9.30 4.43 12.29
CA ALA A 147 -9.47 4.03 10.90
C ALA A 147 -9.35 5.18 9.90
N GLU A 148 -10.00 6.32 10.17
CA GLU A 148 -9.98 7.47 9.26
C GLU A 148 -8.58 8.05 9.10
N THR A 149 -7.84 8.25 10.18
CA THR A 149 -6.51 8.85 10.11
C THR A 149 -5.43 7.91 9.57
N GLU A 150 -5.58 6.61 9.77
CA GLU A 150 -4.73 5.61 9.12
C GLU A 150 -4.95 5.63 7.60
N ALA A 151 -6.22 5.67 7.17
CA ALA A 151 -6.57 5.73 5.75
C ALA A 151 -6.14 7.03 5.09
N THR A 152 -6.42 8.18 5.70
CA THR A 152 -6.06 9.49 5.11
C THR A 152 -4.55 9.67 5.02
N ALA A 153 -3.79 9.25 6.04
CA ALA A 153 -2.33 9.29 5.99
C ALA A 153 -1.77 8.44 4.84
N ALA A 154 -2.34 7.26 4.60
CA ALA A 154 -1.92 6.37 3.52
C ALA A 154 -2.25 6.95 2.12
N ILE A 155 -3.47 7.45 1.93
CA ILE A 155 -3.96 8.01 0.67
C ILE A 155 -3.20 9.29 0.32
N ASP A 156 -3.03 10.20 1.27
CA ASP A 156 -2.35 11.48 1.04
C ASP A 156 -0.86 11.30 0.76
N MET A 157 -0.23 10.26 1.33
CA MET A 157 1.13 9.89 0.96
C MET A 157 1.23 9.44 -0.49
N VAL A 158 0.27 8.66 -1.02
CA VAL A 158 0.26 8.26 -2.43
C VAL A 158 0.09 9.49 -3.34
N ARG A 159 -0.78 10.44 -2.96
CA ARG A 159 -0.94 11.71 -3.68
C ARG A 159 0.37 12.49 -3.74
N ALA A 160 1.07 12.61 -2.60
CA ALA A 160 2.38 13.24 -2.53
C ALA A 160 3.44 12.51 -3.37
N ALA A 161 3.41 11.16 -3.38
CA ALA A 161 4.30 10.36 -4.19
C ALA A 161 4.04 10.55 -5.70
N ARG A 162 2.78 10.67 -6.13
CA ARG A 162 2.42 11.02 -7.50
C ARG A 162 2.95 12.39 -7.90
N GLU A 163 2.83 13.40 -7.03
CA GLU A 163 3.41 14.72 -7.24
C GLU A 163 4.94 14.66 -7.39
N TYR A 164 5.61 13.87 -6.54
CA TYR A 164 7.05 13.67 -6.63
C TYR A 164 7.47 13.02 -7.96
N LEU A 165 6.82 11.92 -8.35
CA LEU A 165 7.11 11.21 -9.58
C LEU A 165 6.93 12.11 -10.81
N ALA A 166 5.84 12.85 -10.88
CA ALA A 166 5.52 13.73 -12.00
C ALA A 166 6.53 14.86 -12.19
N ASN A 167 7.10 15.38 -11.10
CA ASN A 167 7.96 16.55 -11.14
C ASN A 167 9.47 16.23 -11.16
N ASN A 168 9.87 15.04 -10.69
CA ASN A 168 11.28 14.74 -10.42
C ASN A 168 11.83 13.52 -11.16
N THR A 169 10.99 12.76 -11.85
CA THR A 169 11.39 11.49 -12.46
C THR A 169 10.80 11.30 -13.85
N SER A 170 11.23 10.25 -14.55
CA SER A 170 10.59 9.75 -15.77
C SER A 170 9.67 8.55 -15.52
N PHE A 171 9.43 8.23 -14.25
CA PHE A 171 8.53 7.17 -13.85
C PHE A 171 7.06 7.60 -13.95
N MET A 172 6.17 6.64 -14.18
CA MET A 172 4.73 6.84 -14.30
C MET A 172 4.01 5.80 -13.44
N ASP A 173 2.98 6.25 -12.73
CA ASP A 173 1.98 5.39 -12.10
C ASP A 173 1.15 4.70 -13.19
N ASN A 174 1.01 3.37 -13.14
CA ASN A 174 0.16 2.62 -14.07
C ASN A 174 -1.32 2.63 -13.69
N GLY A 175 -1.66 3.28 -12.57
CA GLY A 175 -3.02 3.40 -12.05
C GLY A 175 -3.47 2.24 -11.16
N GLU A 176 -2.71 1.18 -11.03
CA GLU A 176 -3.03 0.05 -10.14
C GLU A 176 -2.56 0.35 -8.72
N THR A 177 -3.39 0.02 -7.73
CA THR A 177 -3.09 0.17 -6.30
C THR A 177 -3.27 -1.16 -5.57
N PHE A 178 -2.27 -1.54 -4.79
CA PHE A 178 -2.26 -2.69 -3.89
C PHE A 178 -2.09 -2.22 -2.46
N ILE A 179 -2.78 -2.82 -1.49
CA ILE A 179 -2.73 -2.38 -0.09
C ILE A 179 -2.43 -3.58 0.79
N THR A 180 -1.43 -3.46 1.67
CA THR A 180 -1.11 -4.49 2.66
C THR A 180 -0.62 -3.88 3.96
N GLY A 181 -0.52 -4.68 5.00
CA GLY A 181 0.01 -4.30 6.30
C GLY A 181 -0.20 -5.42 7.31
N TYR A 182 0.52 -5.36 8.43
CA TYR A 182 0.50 -6.39 9.44
C TYR A 182 0.11 -5.83 10.81
N SER A 183 -0.69 -6.57 11.61
CA SER A 183 -1.13 -6.18 12.95
C SER A 183 -1.95 -4.87 12.89
N GLN A 184 -1.55 -3.78 13.57
CA GLN A 184 -2.12 -2.44 13.35
C GLN A 184 -2.16 -2.12 11.85
N GLY A 185 -1.09 -2.42 11.12
CA GLY A 185 -1.06 -2.21 9.66
C GLY A 185 -2.08 -3.05 8.89
N GLY A 186 -2.50 -4.19 9.42
CA GLY A 186 -3.62 -4.97 8.89
C GLY A 186 -4.95 -4.23 9.06
N HIS A 187 -5.19 -3.61 10.21
CA HIS A 187 -6.33 -2.71 10.43
C HIS A 187 -6.28 -1.51 9.48
N ALA A 188 -5.14 -0.82 9.41
CA ALA A 188 -4.95 0.32 8.52
C ALA A 188 -5.11 -0.03 7.03
N CYS A 189 -4.68 -1.23 6.61
CA CYS A 189 -4.92 -1.75 5.27
C CYS A 189 -6.41 -1.88 4.96
N MET A 190 -7.17 -2.49 5.86
CA MET A 190 -8.61 -2.65 5.72
C MET A 190 -9.33 -1.29 5.74
N ALA A 191 -8.96 -0.42 6.68
CA ALA A 191 -9.48 0.94 6.79
C ALA A 191 -9.23 1.76 5.51
N THR A 192 -8.01 1.68 4.95
CA THR A 192 -7.65 2.39 3.71
C THR A 192 -8.49 1.91 2.53
N HIS A 193 -8.65 0.59 2.35
CA HIS A 193 -9.48 0.04 1.27
C HIS A 193 -10.95 0.46 1.41
N LYS A 194 -11.52 0.30 2.61
CA LYS A 194 -12.89 0.72 2.91
C LYS A 194 -13.09 2.22 2.67
N TYR A 195 -12.18 3.06 3.15
CA TYR A 195 -12.25 4.51 2.99
C TYR A 195 -12.21 4.93 1.52
N ILE A 196 -11.34 4.34 0.69
CA ILE A 196 -11.27 4.60 -0.76
C ILE A 196 -12.66 4.36 -1.40
N GLN A 197 -13.32 3.27 -1.04
CA GLN A 197 -14.62 2.94 -1.58
C GLN A 197 -15.72 3.88 -1.05
N ASP A 198 -15.80 4.08 0.26
CA ASP A 198 -16.83 4.89 0.93
C ASP A 198 -16.77 6.38 0.51
N GLN A 199 -15.57 6.91 0.23
CA GLN A 199 -15.37 8.26 -0.24
C GLN A 199 -15.43 8.40 -1.77
N ASN A 200 -15.81 7.33 -2.50
CA ASN A 200 -15.89 7.29 -3.96
C ASN A 200 -14.55 7.65 -4.66
N LEU A 201 -13.43 7.24 -4.08
CA LEU A 201 -12.08 7.48 -4.60
C LEU A 201 -11.57 6.37 -5.52
N THR A 202 -12.40 5.41 -5.89
CA THR A 202 -12.03 4.22 -6.70
C THR A 202 -11.51 4.58 -8.09
N ASN A 203 -11.89 5.74 -8.64
CA ASN A 203 -11.33 6.24 -9.90
C ASN A 203 -9.92 6.83 -9.73
N GLU A 204 -9.58 7.33 -8.54
CA GLU A 204 -8.24 7.85 -8.21
C GLU A 204 -7.31 6.73 -7.76
N PHE A 205 -7.84 5.79 -6.98
CA PHE A 205 -7.12 4.64 -6.44
C PHE A 205 -7.79 3.36 -6.92
N ASN A 206 -7.43 2.90 -8.11
CA ASN A 206 -7.92 1.63 -8.63
C ASN A 206 -7.32 0.47 -7.83
N VAL A 207 -7.99 0.10 -6.73
CA VAL A 207 -7.55 -1.00 -5.86
C VAL A 207 -7.72 -2.32 -6.60
N ILE A 208 -6.62 -2.96 -6.95
CA ILE A 208 -6.58 -4.28 -7.60
C ILE A 208 -6.79 -5.38 -6.56
N ALA A 209 -6.16 -5.24 -5.39
CA ALA A 209 -6.27 -6.17 -4.29
C ALA A 209 -5.82 -5.55 -2.97
N SER A 210 -6.34 -6.03 -1.85
CA SER A 210 -5.80 -5.74 -0.53
C SER A 210 -5.52 -7.02 0.26
N ALA A 211 -4.42 -7.00 1.02
CA ALA A 211 -3.94 -8.12 1.82
C ALA A 211 -3.71 -7.67 3.26
N PRO A 212 -4.79 -7.42 4.05
CA PRO A 212 -4.66 -7.16 5.47
C PRO A 212 -4.22 -8.43 6.20
N CYS A 213 -3.15 -8.33 7.01
CA CYS A 213 -2.55 -9.46 7.70
C CYS A 213 -2.69 -9.33 9.22
N SER A 214 -3.21 -10.36 9.90
CA SER A 214 -3.36 -10.44 11.37
C SER A 214 -3.81 -9.12 12.01
N GLY A 215 -4.82 -8.46 11.45
CA GLY A 215 -5.33 -7.18 11.93
C GLY A 215 -6.57 -7.30 12.82
N PRO A 216 -6.77 -6.36 13.77
CA PRO A 216 -7.97 -6.29 14.58
C PRO A 216 -9.10 -5.60 13.80
N TYR A 217 -9.84 -6.34 12.98
CA TYR A 217 -10.88 -5.79 12.10
C TYR A 217 -12.21 -5.56 12.80
N ASP A 218 -12.51 -6.39 13.80
CA ASP A 218 -13.72 -6.38 14.64
C ASP A 218 -13.32 -6.00 16.07
N LEU A 219 -13.24 -4.69 16.30
CA LEU A 219 -12.81 -4.12 17.58
C LEU A 219 -13.91 -4.22 18.63
N SER A 220 -15.16 -3.95 18.24
CA SER A 220 -16.30 -3.93 19.15
C SER A 220 -16.84 -5.34 19.49
N GLY A 221 -16.50 -6.34 18.68
CA GLY A 221 -16.87 -7.74 18.91
C GLY A 221 -15.67 -8.57 19.38
N ILE A 222 -14.95 -9.20 18.43
CA ILE A 222 -13.89 -10.20 18.72
C ILE A 222 -12.79 -9.64 19.63
N MET A 223 -12.32 -8.40 19.40
CA MET A 223 -11.24 -7.83 20.21
C MET A 223 -11.75 -7.42 21.61
N ALA A 224 -12.93 -6.81 21.71
CA ALA A 224 -13.53 -6.48 23.00
C ALA A 224 -13.74 -7.75 23.84
N ASP A 225 -14.31 -8.81 23.27
CA ASP A 225 -14.50 -10.11 23.95
C ASP A 225 -13.18 -10.71 24.43
N THR A 226 -12.11 -10.59 23.63
CA THR A 226 -10.77 -11.06 23.98
C THR A 226 -10.21 -10.31 25.19
N ILE A 227 -10.41 -8.99 25.25
CA ILE A 227 -9.87 -8.11 26.29
C ILE A 227 -10.64 -8.25 27.62
N ILE A 228 -11.97 -8.35 27.56
CA ILE A 228 -12.80 -8.51 28.76
C ILE A 228 -12.84 -9.94 29.27
N SER A 229 -12.27 -10.89 28.56
CA SER A 229 -12.12 -12.29 28.99
C SER A 229 -11.35 -12.34 30.32
N PRO A 230 -11.66 -13.29 31.21
CA PRO A 230 -10.89 -13.52 32.45
C PRO A 230 -9.47 -14.07 32.17
N THR A 231 -9.16 -14.38 30.94
CA THR A 231 -7.82 -14.82 30.53
C THR A 231 -6.89 -13.61 30.42
N PRO A 232 -5.70 -13.64 31.05
CA PRO A 232 -4.73 -12.54 30.91
C PRO A 232 -4.39 -12.24 29.46
N TYR A 233 -4.43 -10.95 29.07
CA TYR A 233 -4.11 -10.51 27.73
C TYR A 233 -2.59 -10.26 27.57
N SER A 234 -1.98 -10.84 26.54
CA SER A 234 -0.51 -10.85 26.40
C SER A 234 0.13 -9.45 26.26
N ASN A 235 -0.61 -8.46 25.75
CA ASN A 235 -0.12 -7.12 25.48
C ASN A 235 -1.04 -6.01 26.03
N PRO A 236 -1.13 -5.85 27.35
CA PRO A 236 -2.03 -4.88 28.01
C PRO A 236 -1.78 -3.43 27.58
N GLY A 237 -0.55 -3.11 27.14
CA GLY A 237 -0.19 -1.80 26.64
C GLY A 237 -0.98 -1.35 25.40
N TYR A 238 -1.49 -2.28 24.57
CA TYR A 238 -2.33 -1.93 23.43
C TYR A 238 -3.66 -1.30 23.88
N ILE A 239 -4.23 -1.77 24.99
CA ILE A 239 -5.49 -1.24 25.51
C ILE A 239 -5.29 0.18 26.03
N VAL A 240 -4.22 0.41 26.77
CA VAL A 240 -3.88 1.75 27.27
C VAL A 240 -3.58 2.70 26.12
N TYR A 241 -2.90 2.21 25.07
CA TYR A 241 -2.63 2.99 23.88
C TYR A 241 -3.93 3.34 23.12
N LEU A 242 -4.84 2.39 22.99
CA LEU A 242 -6.14 2.61 22.37
C LEU A 242 -6.94 3.67 23.13
N LEU A 243 -7.00 3.58 24.46
CA LEU A 243 -7.67 4.55 25.31
C LEU A 243 -7.06 5.97 25.15
N ALA A 244 -5.72 6.09 25.14
CA ALA A 244 -5.04 7.36 24.91
C ALA A 244 -5.39 7.95 23.55
N SER A 245 -5.40 7.11 22.52
CA SER A 245 -5.67 7.48 21.13
C SER A 245 -7.12 7.91 20.92
N TYR A 246 -8.05 7.17 21.49
CA TYR A 246 -9.47 7.52 21.38
C TYR A 246 -9.82 8.73 22.26
N GLN A 247 -9.12 8.95 23.39
CA GLN A 247 -9.24 10.22 24.11
C GLN A 247 -8.77 11.40 23.27
N LEU A 248 -7.68 11.23 22.47
CA LEU A 248 -7.21 12.24 21.53
C LEU A 248 -8.24 12.51 20.42
N ALA A 249 -8.84 11.44 19.86
CA ALA A 249 -9.77 11.54 18.73
C ALA A 249 -11.14 12.07 19.14
N TYR A 250 -11.72 11.55 20.20
CA TYR A 250 -13.12 11.77 20.59
C TYR A 250 -13.29 12.71 21.80
N GLY A 251 -12.30 12.82 22.68
CA GLY A 251 -12.30 13.73 23.83
C GLY A 251 -13.21 13.34 24.99
N ASN A 252 -13.91 12.20 24.94
CA ASN A 252 -14.91 11.77 25.90
C ASN A 252 -14.67 10.37 26.49
N ILE A 253 -13.48 9.82 26.31
CA ILE A 253 -13.14 8.46 26.74
C ILE A 253 -12.86 8.43 28.27
N PHE A 254 -12.11 9.44 28.74
CA PHE A 254 -11.86 9.66 30.18
C PHE A 254 -11.46 11.11 30.43
N SER A 255 -11.56 11.60 31.69
CA SER A 255 -11.07 12.93 32.04
C SER A 255 -9.61 12.90 32.51
N SER A 256 -9.23 11.85 33.21
CA SER A 256 -7.85 11.60 33.67
C SER A 256 -7.56 10.11 33.75
N TRP A 257 -6.29 9.72 33.72
CA TRP A 257 -5.90 8.32 33.88
C TRP A 257 -6.38 7.71 35.18
N SER A 258 -6.46 8.51 36.26
CA SER A 258 -6.96 8.07 37.56
C SER A 258 -8.46 7.71 37.57
N ASP A 259 -9.22 8.12 36.56
CA ASP A 259 -10.62 7.71 36.39
C ASP A 259 -10.75 6.29 35.86
N VAL A 260 -9.74 5.85 35.10
CA VAL A 260 -9.75 4.58 34.39
C VAL A 260 -8.87 3.53 35.03
N LEU A 261 -7.67 3.90 35.47
CA LEU A 261 -6.65 2.97 35.94
C LEU A 261 -6.50 2.99 37.45
N TYR A 262 -6.18 1.83 38.02
CA TYR A 262 -5.79 1.74 39.41
C TYR A 262 -4.39 2.35 39.63
N PRO A 263 -4.13 3.00 40.82
CA PRO A 263 -2.78 3.34 41.23
C PRO A 263 -1.91 2.09 41.38
N PRO A 264 -0.61 2.14 40.97
CA PRO A 264 0.13 3.30 40.47
C PRO A 264 0.09 3.45 38.94
N PHE A 265 -0.71 2.66 38.23
CA PHE A 265 -0.68 2.58 36.76
C PHE A 265 -1.13 3.87 36.07
N ASP A 266 -2.06 4.61 36.69
CA ASP A 266 -2.49 5.95 36.27
C ASP A 266 -1.33 6.95 36.11
N THR A 267 -0.28 6.81 36.92
CA THR A 267 0.91 7.64 36.87
C THR A 267 1.98 7.05 35.91
N ILE A 268 2.12 5.71 35.92
CA ILE A 268 3.13 5.00 35.11
C ILE A 268 2.91 5.19 33.61
N VAL A 269 1.66 5.18 33.14
CA VAL A 269 1.35 5.20 31.69
C VAL A 269 1.54 6.58 31.05
N SER A 270 1.34 7.66 31.80
CA SER A 270 1.31 9.02 31.29
C SER A 270 2.52 9.43 30.43
N PRO A 271 3.78 9.11 30.80
CA PRO A 271 4.94 9.47 29.99
C PRO A 271 4.97 8.84 28.60
N PHE A 272 4.37 7.66 28.40
CA PHE A 272 4.35 6.95 27.13
C PHE A 272 3.52 7.69 26.06
N PHE A 273 2.52 8.46 26.51
CA PHE A 273 1.55 9.14 25.64
C PHE A 273 1.71 10.65 25.61
N SER A 274 2.93 11.14 25.84
CA SER A 274 3.25 12.58 25.81
C SER A 274 3.22 13.23 24.42
N GLY A 275 3.14 12.42 23.34
CA GLY A 275 3.20 12.90 21.96
C GLY A 275 4.62 13.19 21.43
N ASN A 276 5.66 13.04 22.27
CA ASN A 276 7.07 13.24 21.92
C ASN A 276 7.95 12.04 22.30
N ASN A 277 7.35 10.88 22.49
CA ASN A 277 8.05 9.69 22.95
C ASN A 277 8.99 9.10 21.88
N THR A 278 10.29 9.05 22.15
CA THR A 278 11.33 8.43 21.31
C THR A 278 12.13 7.35 22.03
N SER A 279 11.81 7.04 23.30
CA SER A 279 12.64 6.15 24.13
C SER A 279 11.84 5.03 24.84
N LEU A 280 10.55 5.24 25.06
CA LEU A 280 9.70 4.28 25.80
C LEU A 280 8.97 3.40 24.79
N ASP A 281 9.23 2.11 24.78
CA ASP A 281 8.62 1.17 23.86
C ASP A 281 7.49 0.35 24.47
N MET A 282 6.80 -0.43 23.65
CA MET A 282 5.67 -1.28 24.08
C MET A 282 6.11 -2.39 25.05
N SER A 283 7.32 -2.92 24.87
CA SER A 283 7.85 -3.97 25.75
C SER A 283 8.04 -3.44 27.17
N LEU A 284 8.58 -2.22 27.31
CA LEU A 284 8.71 -1.57 28.60
C LEU A 284 7.33 -1.30 29.22
N LEU A 285 6.38 -0.76 28.46
CA LEU A 285 5.02 -0.52 28.98
C LEU A 285 4.39 -1.81 29.49
N ASN A 286 4.43 -2.89 28.69
CA ASN A 286 3.88 -4.20 29.07
C ASN A 286 4.56 -4.79 30.32
N SER A 287 5.83 -4.47 30.59
CA SER A 287 6.54 -4.94 31.79
C SER A 287 6.17 -4.17 33.06
N LEU A 288 5.59 -2.99 32.94
CA LEU A 288 5.24 -2.10 34.06
C LEU A 288 3.77 -2.18 34.46
N ILE A 289 2.90 -2.78 33.65
CA ILE A 289 1.46 -2.88 33.92
C ILE A 289 1.03 -4.35 33.93
N PRO A 290 -0.02 -4.73 34.69
CA PRO A 290 -0.51 -6.10 34.75
C PRO A 290 -1.18 -6.51 33.45
N ASN A 291 -1.10 -7.79 33.12
CA ASN A 291 -1.79 -8.39 31.97
C ASN A 291 -3.23 -8.85 32.31
N ASP A 292 -3.62 -8.81 33.57
CA ASP A 292 -4.98 -8.99 34.04
C ASP A 292 -5.70 -7.64 34.06
N MET A 293 -6.69 -7.48 33.20
CA MET A 293 -7.43 -6.21 33.08
C MET A 293 -8.17 -5.79 34.34
N SER A 294 -8.58 -6.75 35.18
CA SER A 294 -9.23 -6.46 36.48
C SER A 294 -8.28 -5.83 37.51
N LEU A 295 -6.98 -6.02 37.34
CA LEU A 295 -5.94 -5.37 38.16
C LEU A 295 -5.48 -4.02 37.59
N LEU A 296 -5.73 -3.76 36.31
CA LEU A 296 -5.30 -2.56 35.60
C LEU A 296 -6.42 -1.50 35.55
N ILE A 297 -7.61 -1.89 35.11
CA ILE A 297 -8.75 -0.99 34.87
C ILE A 297 -9.67 -1.02 36.07
N ARG A 298 -10.12 0.15 36.50
CA ARG A 298 -11.04 0.27 37.63
C ARG A 298 -12.37 -0.46 37.40
N ASP A 299 -12.85 -1.21 38.39
CA ASP A 299 -14.11 -1.95 38.32
C ASP A 299 -15.28 -1.07 37.89
N THR A 300 -15.35 0.17 38.38
CA THR A 300 -16.44 1.11 38.05
C THR A 300 -16.44 1.42 36.54
N CYS A 301 -15.26 1.58 35.91
CA CYS A 301 -15.13 1.86 34.53
C CYS A 301 -15.45 0.62 33.71
N MET A 302 -14.85 -0.52 34.02
CA MET A 302 -15.08 -1.79 33.34
C MET A 302 -16.56 -2.24 33.46
N ASN A 303 -17.17 -2.14 34.63
CA ASN A 303 -18.58 -2.51 34.81
C ASN A 303 -19.52 -1.61 34.00
N ASN A 304 -19.27 -0.29 33.94
CA ASN A 304 -20.07 0.62 33.09
C ASN A 304 -19.98 0.26 31.63
N PHE A 305 -18.78 -0.04 31.14
CA PHE A 305 -18.55 -0.49 29.77
C PHE A 305 -19.25 -1.82 29.46
N MET A 306 -19.07 -2.84 30.32
CA MET A 306 -19.66 -4.17 30.14
C MET A 306 -21.19 -4.16 30.24
N ASN A 307 -21.76 -3.40 31.17
CA ASN A 307 -23.23 -3.32 31.42
C ASN A 307 -23.95 -2.67 30.22
N ASP A 308 -23.26 -1.89 29.38
CA ASP A 308 -23.82 -1.26 28.18
C ASP A 308 -23.53 -2.05 26.89
N SER A 309 -23.00 -3.26 26.97
CA SER A 309 -22.66 -4.11 25.80
C SER A 309 -23.83 -4.41 24.86
N VAL A 310 -25.08 -4.33 25.36
CA VAL A 310 -26.27 -4.53 24.52
C VAL A 310 -26.66 -3.28 23.75
N ASN A 311 -26.58 -2.10 24.37
CA ASN A 311 -26.98 -0.83 23.76
C ASN A 311 -25.83 -0.12 23.04
N MET A 312 -24.59 -0.39 23.49
CA MET A 312 -23.34 0.17 22.94
C MET A 312 -23.32 1.71 22.85
N ASN A 313 -23.91 2.39 23.86
CA ASN A 313 -23.92 3.86 23.94
C ASN A 313 -22.77 4.43 24.78
N HIS A 314 -22.09 3.57 25.58
CA HIS A 314 -20.92 3.99 26.34
C HIS A 314 -19.82 4.51 25.37
N PRO A 315 -19.13 5.62 25.66
CA PRO A 315 -18.15 6.23 24.75
C PRO A 315 -17.11 5.25 24.20
N TRP A 316 -16.71 4.25 24.97
CA TRP A 316 -15.78 3.23 24.52
C TRP A 316 -16.39 2.35 23.42
N TRP A 317 -17.67 1.91 23.59
CA TRP A 317 -18.36 1.14 22.55
C TRP A 317 -18.52 1.95 21.27
N VAL A 318 -18.96 3.21 21.38
CA VAL A 318 -19.10 4.10 20.22
C VAL A 318 -17.77 4.22 19.47
N ALA A 319 -16.68 4.46 20.20
CA ALA A 319 -15.35 4.59 19.59
C ALA A 319 -14.86 3.29 18.93
N LEU A 320 -15.12 2.11 19.53
CA LEU A 320 -14.78 0.83 18.92
C LEU A 320 -15.58 0.59 17.64
N LEU A 321 -16.90 0.80 17.67
CA LEU A 321 -17.79 0.65 16.50
C LEU A 321 -17.40 1.55 15.34
N GLU A 322 -17.01 2.80 15.59
CA GLU A 322 -16.59 3.73 14.55
C GLU A 322 -15.28 3.32 13.86
N ASN A 323 -14.49 2.46 14.50
CA ASN A 323 -13.23 1.96 13.97
C ASN A 323 -13.29 0.49 13.53
N ASP A 324 -14.46 -0.13 13.57
CA ASP A 324 -14.68 -1.46 12.98
C ASP A 324 -14.56 -1.42 11.45
N ASN A 325 -13.84 -2.39 10.90
CA ASN A 325 -13.57 -2.49 9.47
C ASN A 325 -13.94 -3.85 8.87
N TYR A 326 -14.75 -4.66 9.56
CA TYR A 326 -15.02 -6.04 9.16
C TYR A 326 -16.34 -6.21 8.38
N ASP A 327 -17.32 -5.34 8.57
CA ASP A 327 -18.69 -5.49 8.04
C ASP A 327 -18.97 -4.44 6.96
N TRP A 328 -18.61 -4.76 5.72
CA TRP A 328 -18.87 -3.93 4.53
C TRP A 328 -18.81 -4.76 3.25
N LEU A 329 -19.14 -4.18 2.09
CA LEU A 329 -19.14 -4.85 0.78
C LEU A 329 -17.95 -4.37 -0.05
N PRO A 330 -16.79 -5.05 -0.05
CA PRO A 330 -15.68 -4.71 -0.92
C PRO A 330 -15.96 -5.03 -2.39
N THR A 331 -15.50 -4.13 -3.27
CA THR A 331 -15.60 -4.32 -4.73
C THR A 331 -14.33 -4.93 -5.34
N ALA A 332 -13.20 -4.85 -4.63
CA ALA A 332 -11.95 -5.48 -5.04
C ALA A 332 -11.61 -6.69 -4.15
N PRO A 333 -10.81 -7.64 -4.64
CA PRO A 333 -10.43 -8.84 -3.90
C PRO A 333 -9.69 -8.56 -2.58
N ILE A 334 -9.99 -9.35 -1.54
CA ILE A 334 -9.32 -9.30 -0.23
C ILE A 334 -8.80 -10.68 0.16
N ARG A 335 -7.56 -10.75 0.66
CA ARG A 335 -6.99 -11.92 1.32
C ARG A 335 -6.49 -11.52 2.71
N MET A 336 -7.18 -11.98 3.75
CA MET A 336 -6.77 -11.76 5.15
C MET A 336 -5.88 -12.92 5.58
N TYR A 337 -4.56 -12.68 5.62
CA TYR A 337 -3.59 -13.71 6.02
C TYR A 337 -3.43 -13.71 7.54
N TYR A 338 -3.50 -14.90 8.16
CA TYR A 338 -3.40 -15.08 9.62
C TYR A 338 -2.71 -16.38 10.00
N CYS A 339 -2.32 -16.51 11.26
CA CYS A 339 -1.89 -17.74 11.90
C CYS A 339 -2.78 -18.11 13.08
N THR A 340 -3.04 -19.40 13.28
CA THR A 340 -3.93 -19.87 14.34
C THR A 340 -3.34 -19.81 15.76
N GLY A 341 -2.03 -19.63 15.89
CA GLY A 341 -1.34 -19.46 17.18
C GLY A 341 -1.12 -18.00 17.57
N ASP A 342 -1.76 -17.04 16.91
CA ASP A 342 -1.64 -15.62 17.20
C ASP A 342 -2.27 -15.31 18.57
N GLU A 343 -1.43 -14.88 19.53
CA GLU A 343 -1.83 -14.60 20.91
C GLU A 343 -2.14 -13.13 21.16
N GLN A 344 -1.93 -12.25 20.16
CA GLN A 344 -2.17 -10.82 20.26
C GLN A 344 -3.47 -10.43 19.57
N ILE A 345 -3.63 -10.91 18.34
CA ILE A 345 -4.82 -10.66 17.53
C ILE A 345 -5.51 -12.00 17.29
N ALA A 346 -6.67 -12.18 17.89
CA ALA A 346 -7.46 -13.38 17.69
C ALA A 346 -7.72 -13.59 16.19
N TYR A 347 -7.26 -14.70 15.62
CA TYR A 347 -7.41 -15.00 14.20
C TYR A 347 -8.88 -15.06 13.74
N THR A 348 -9.80 -15.22 14.67
CA THR A 348 -11.25 -15.14 14.43
C THR A 348 -11.70 -13.78 13.89
N ASN A 349 -10.91 -12.70 14.07
CA ASN A 349 -11.12 -11.43 13.37
C ASN A 349 -11.19 -11.61 11.85
N ALA A 350 -10.26 -12.36 11.26
CA ALA A 350 -10.23 -12.63 9.83
C ALA A 350 -11.42 -13.48 9.39
N LEU A 351 -11.81 -14.49 10.20
CA LEU A 351 -12.95 -15.36 9.89
C LEU A 351 -14.28 -14.59 9.98
N ASN A 352 -14.44 -13.71 10.98
CA ASN A 352 -15.64 -12.89 11.12
C ASN A 352 -15.76 -11.89 9.99
N ALA A 353 -14.67 -11.23 9.60
CA ALA A 353 -14.65 -10.30 8.48
C ALA A 353 -14.97 -11.00 7.15
N GLU A 354 -14.42 -12.18 6.89
CA GLU A 354 -14.77 -13.00 5.72
C GLU A 354 -16.28 -13.32 5.69
N ALA A 355 -16.82 -13.78 6.81
CA ALA A 355 -18.24 -14.14 6.91
C ALA A 355 -19.13 -12.92 6.68
N ALA A 356 -18.86 -11.78 7.32
CA ALA A 356 -19.64 -10.55 7.19
C ALA A 356 -19.60 -10.02 5.74
N MET A 357 -18.43 -9.88 5.14
CA MET A 357 -18.28 -9.37 3.78
C MET A 357 -18.93 -10.30 2.74
N ASN A 358 -18.80 -11.61 2.89
CA ASN A 358 -19.46 -12.58 2.00
C ASN A 358 -20.99 -12.54 2.17
N ASN A 359 -21.50 -12.36 3.38
CA ASN A 359 -22.94 -12.17 3.62
C ASN A 359 -23.47 -10.87 2.97
N ASN A 360 -22.64 -9.84 2.89
CA ASN A 360 -22.95 -8.60 2.18
C ASN A 360 -22.88 -8.74 0.64
N GLY A 361 -22.41 -9.88 0.14
CA GLY A 361 -22.35 -10.19 -1.29
C GLY A 361 -21.01 -9.93 -1.94
N ALA A 362 -19.91 -9.90 -1.18
CA ALA A 362 -18.56 -9.77 -1.73
C ALA A 362 -18.23 -10.93 -2.67
N LEU A 363 -17.57 -10.62 -3.79
CA LEU A 363 -17.29 -11.62 -4.84
C LEU A 363 -16.03 -12.44 -4.57
N ASP A 364 -15.04 -11.85 -3.91
CA ASP A 364 -13.72 -12.49 -3.70
C ASP A 364 -13.06 -12.01 -2.41
N VAL A 365 -13.54 -12.51 -1.28
CA VAL A 365 -12.95 -12.28 0.06
C VAL A 365 -12.63 -13.61 0.70
N GLN A 366 -11.41 -13.76 1.21
CA GLN A 366 -10.96 -14.99 1.86
C GLN A 366 -10.08 -14.70 3.07
N ALA A 367 -10.32 -15.45 4.16
CA ALA A 367 -9.42 -15.56 5.28
C ALA A 367 -8.49 -16.78 5.05
N VAL A 368 -7.18 -16.55 5.03
CA VAL A 368 -6.20 -17.56 4.61
C VAL A 368 -5.25 -17.86 5.76
N ASN A 369 -5.32 -19.07 6.29
CA ASN A 369 -4.37 -19.55 7.28
C ASN A 369 -3.00 -19.83 6.64
N VAL A 370 -1.94 -19.16 7.10
CA VAL A 370 -0.56 -19.35 6.63
C VAL A 370 0.33 -20.10 7.62
N GLY A 371 -0.25 -20.58 8.73
CA GLY A 371 0.47 -21.38 9.72
C GLY A 371 -0.13 -21.34 11.12
N ASN A 372 0.61 -21.87 12.07
CA ASN A 372 0.26 -21.91 13.49
C ASN A 372 1.23 -21.09 14.37
N GLY A 373 1.98 -20.18 13.76
CA GLY A 373 2.91 -19.31 14.47
C GLY A 373 2.20 -18.36 15.42
N ASN A 374 2.94 -17.87 16.43
CA ASN A 374 2.50 -16.75 17.23
C ASN A 374 2.52 -15.46 16.40
N HIS A 375 2.05 -14.33 16.97
CA HIS A 375 1.94 -13.05 16.26
C HIS A 375 3.25 -12.64 15.56
N GLY A 376 4.38 -12.69 16.26
CA GLY A 376 5.67 -12.32 15.67
C GLY A 376 6.16 -13.28 14.58
N ASN A 377 5.93 -14.59 14.73
CA ASN A 377 6.35 -15.59 13.77
C ASN A 377 5.44 -15.64 12.52
N CYS A 378 4.26 -15.08 12.59
CA CYS A 378 3.31 -15.01 11.47
C CYS A 378 3.64 -13.90 10.47
N VAL A 379 4.43 -12.89 10.81
CA VAL A 379 4.77 -11.74 9.96
C VAL A 379 5.29 -12.17 8.59
N LEU A 380 6.34 -12.98 8.57
CA LEU A 380 6.98 -13.39 7.32
C LEU A 380 6.09 -14.29 6.44
N PRO A 381 5.44 -15.35 6.96
CA PRO A 381 4.51 -16.15 6.16
C PRO A 381 3.38 -15.32 5.56
N ALA A 382 2.75 -14.43 6.35
CA ALA A 382 1.63 -13.62 5.91
C ALA A 382 2.04 -12.60 4.81
N LEU A 383 3.10 -11.84 5.04
CA LEU A 383 3.57 -10.85 4.07
C LEU A 383 4.17 -11.48 2.81
N SER A 384 4.81 -12.66 2.92
CA SER A 384 5.26 -13.40 1.74
C SER A 384 4.09 -13.92 0.91
N ALA A 385 3.01 -14.36 1.55
CA ALA A 385 1.79 -14.76 0.85
C ALA A 385 1.14 -13.56 0.14
N ALA A 386 1.05 -12.42 0.82
CA ALA A 386 0.55 -11.17 0.23
C ALA A 386 1.39 -10.73 -0.98
N PHE A 387 2.73 -10.71 -0.85
CA PHE A 387 3.64 -10.38 -1.94
C PHE A 387 3.43 -11.31 -3.14
N ASN A 388 3.46 -12.64 -2.93
CA ASN A 388 3.31 -13.60 -4.01
C ASN A 388 1.93 -13.46 -4.69
N TRP A 389 0.87 -13.25 -3.94
CA TRP A 389 -0.46 -13.04 -4.51
C TRP A 389 -0.50 -11.77 -5.37
N PHE A 390 0.03 -10.66 -4.90
CA PHE A 390 0.09 -9.41 -5.66
C PHE A 390 0.92 -9.54 -6.93
N GLN A 391 2.01 -10.34 -6.91
CA GLN A 391 2.79 -10.62 -8.12
C GLN A 391 1.97 -11.33 -9.22
N THR A 392 0.93 -12.08 -8.86
CA THR A 392 0.04 -12.75 -9.84
C THR A 392 -1.00 -11.81 -10.45
N LEU A 393 -1.28 -10.68 -9.82
CA LEU A 393 -2.35 -9.75 -10.19
C LEU A 393 -1.85 -8.49 -10.89
N LYS A 394 -0.64 -8.04 -10.56
CA LYS A 394 -0.11 -6.79 -11.13
C LYS A 394 0.12 -6.92 -12.62
N THR A 395 -0.10 -5.83 -13.34
CA THR A 395 0.36 -5.72 -14.73
C THR A 395 1.89 -5.76 -14.77
N PRO A 396 2.49 -6.73 -15.49
CA PRO A 396 3.93 -6.78 -15.65
C PRO A 396 4.44 -5.49 -16.28
N CYS A 397 5.65 -5.09 -15.89
CA CYS A 397 6.29 -4.03 -16.62
C CYS A 397 6.62 -4.48 -18.04
N ASP A 398 5.92 -3.93 -19.00
CA ASP A 398 6.29 -4.11 -20.42
C ASP A 398 7.56 -3.33 -20.71
N PHE A 399 8.67 -4.02 -20.87
CA PHE A 399 9.90 -3.47 -21.43
C PHE A 399 9.72 -2.99 -22.90
N THR A 400 8.51 -3.18 -23.44
CA THR A 400 8.14 -2.89 -24.82
C THR A 400 7.44 -1.55 -25.03
N ASN A 401 7.36 -0.65 -24.04
CA ASN A 401 7.02 0.74 -24.33
C ASN A 401 8.20 1.47 -25.00
N SER A 402 8.63 0.95 -26.17
CA SER A 402 9.15 1.81 -27.20
C SER A 402 8.03 2.81 -27.54
N LYS A 403 8.23 4.11 -27.20
CA LYS A 403 7.60 5.21 -27.94
C LYS A 403 7.45 4.76 -29.38
N ASP A 404 6.29 4.94 -30.00
CA ASP A 404 5.98 4.64 -31.40
C ASP A 404 7.24 4.48 -32.27
N VAL A 405 7.77 3.28 -32.28
CA VAL A 405 8.68 2.87 -33.35
C VAL A 405 7.75 2.83 -34.56
N SER A 406 7.90 3.80 -35.45
CA SER A 406 7.26 3.77 -36.74
C SER A 406 7.33 2.32 -37.19
N LYS A 407 6.16 1.65 -37.30
CA LYS A 407 6.09 0.23 -37.64
C LYS A 407 6.93 0.07 -38.92
N LEU A 408 8.08 -0.59 -38.77
CA LEU A 408 8.86 -0.98 -39.91
C LEU A 408 7.92 -1.81 -40.80
N ASN A 409 7.56 -1.31 -41.93
CA ASN A 409 6.67 -1.99 -42.86
C ASN A 409 7.48 -3.07 -43.57
N THR A 410 7.84 -4.12 -42.81
CA THR A 410 8.55 -5.28 -43.36
C THR A 410 7.58 -6.44 -43.41
N GLN A 411 7.34 -6.95 -44.61
CA GLN A 411 6.51 -8.13 -44.82
C GLN A 411 7.42 -9.32 -45.15
N ILE A 412 7.19 -10.45 -44.47
CA ILE A 412 7.91 -11.70 -44.72
C ILE A 412 6.90 -12.77 -45.11
N SER A 413 7.04 -13.29 -46.32
CA SER A 413 6.07 -14.24 -46.86
C SER A 413 6.75 -15.34 -47.69
N PRO A 414 6.11 -16.52 -47.86
CA PRO A 414 4.92 -16.98 -47.19
C PRO A 414 5.20 -17.36 -45.73
N ASN A 415 4.15 -17.29 -44.87
CA ASN A 415 4.19 -17.84 -43.52
C ASN A 415 2.87 -18.60 -43.28
N PRO A 416 2.85 -19.92 -43.14
CA PRO A 416 4.01 -20.85 -43.09
C PRO A 416 4.79 -20.95 -44.42
N PHE A 417 6.08 -21.27 -44.34
CA PHE A 417 6.96 -21.42 -45.49
C PHE A 417 7.50 -22.86 -45.66
N LYS A 418 8.04 -23.18 -46.83
CA LYS A 418 8.68 -24.46 -47.15
C LYS A 418 10.09 -24.31 -47.64
N GLU A 419 10.29 -23.84 -48.87
CA GLU A 419 11.58 -23.80 -49.54
C GLU A 419 12.24 -22.43 -49.57
N LYS A 420 11.45 -21.39 -49.45
CA LYS A 420 11.93 -19.99 -49.54
C LYS A 420 11.04 -19.05 -48.76
N ILE A 421 11.62 -17.92 -48.36
CA ILE A 421 10.90 -16.75 -47.84
C ILE A 421 11.33 -15.52 -48.64
N MET A 422 10.37 -14.61 -48.84
CA MET A 422 10.59 -13.28 -49.42
C MET A 422 10.47 -12.25 -48.31
N ILE A 423 11.36 -11.30 -48.32
CA ILE A 423 11.36 -10.15 -47.40
C ILE A 423 11.16 -8.91 -48.29
N GLU A 424 10.12 -8.16 -47.98
CA GLU A 424 9.81 -6.88 -48.62
C GLU A 424 9.79 -5.81 -47.54
N SER A 425 10.54 -4.74 -47.70
CA SER A 425 10.63 -3.65 -46.71
C SER A 425 10.55 -2.29 -47.38
N SER A 426 9.86 -1.36 -46.76
CA SER A 426 9.84 0.04 -47.23
C SER A 426 11.18 0.75 -47.05
N GLU A 427 12.04 0.24 -46.16
CA GLU A 427 13.34 0.79 -45.81
C GLU A 427 14.46 -0.24 -45.98
N ILE A 428 15.71 0.23 -45.95
CA ILE A 428 16.89 -0.65 -45.87
C ILE A 428 16.98 -1.20 -44.45
N ILE A 429 17.07 -2.51 -44.32
CA ILE A 429 17.08 -3.22 -43.05
C ILE A 429 18.26 -4.18 -42.93
N ASP A 430 18.65 -4.44 -41.69
CA ASP A 430 19.43 -5.61 -41.30
C ASP A 430 18.46 -6.69 -40.83
N ILE A 431 18.76 -7.96 -41.15
CA ILE A 431 17.93 -9.11 -40.75
C ILE A 431 18.79 -10.18 -40.09
N GLU A 432 18.27 -10.71 -39.00
CA GLU A 432 18.83 -11.88 -38.34
C GLU A 432 17.71 -12.91 -38.02
N ILE A 433 17.97 -14.18 -38.33
CA ILE A 433 17.01 -15.27 -38.16
C ILE A 433 17.59 -16.29 -37.20
N PHE A 434 16.79 -16.64 -36.19
CA PHE A 434 17.16 -17.60 -35.15
C PHE A 434 16.39 -18.91 -35.35
N SER A 435 17.07 -20.02 -35.13
CA SER A 435 16.49 -21.36 -35.11
C SER A 435 15.56 -21.55 -33.88
N PRO A 436 14.78 -22.65 -33.88
CA PRO A 436 13.94 -22.99 -32.71
C PRO A 436 14.67 -23.12 -31.35
N VAL A 437 15.98 -23.33 -31.39
CA VAL A 437 16.85 -23.43 -30.21
C VAL A 437 17.60 -22.13 -29.89
N GLY A 438 17.21 -21.01 -30.53
CA GLY A 438 17.79 -19.67 -30.28
C GLY A 438 19.15 -19.43 -30.93
N LYS A 439 19.66 -20.33 -31.80
CA LYS A 439 20.90 -20.12 -32.52
C LYS A 439 20.66 -19.25 -33.74
N SER A 440 21.46 -18.20 -33.96
CA SER A 440 21.46 -17.41 -35.21
C SER A 440 21.91 -18.32 -36.37
N ILE A 441 21.06 -18.39 -37.41
CA ILE A 441 21.27 -19.26 -38.57
C ILE A 441 21.38 -18.48 -39.89
N TYR A 442 20.96 -17.23 -39.86
CA TYR A 442 21.01 -16.35 -40.99
C TYR A 442 21.18 -14.90 -40.54
N PHE A 443 22.11 -14.18 -41.18
CA PHE A 443 22.27 -12.74 -40.98
C PHE A 443 22.56 -12.09 -42.34
N ASN A 444 21.91 -10.97 -42.61
CA ASN A 444 22.24 -10.13 -43.77
C ASN A 444 21.95 -8.67 -43.39
N SER A 445 22.76 -7.75 -43.98
CA SER A 445 22.65 -6.33 -43.71
C SER A 445 22.39 -5.53 -44.98
N ASN A 446 21.82 -4.33 -44.81
CA ASN A 446 21.53 -3.39 -45.92
C ASN A 446 20.63 -3.98 -47.02
N ILE A 447 19.62 -4.77 -46.65
CA ILE A 447 18.66 -5.37 -47.58
C ILE A 447 17.36 -4.57 -47.62
N LYS A 448 16.67 -4.59 -48.76
CA LYS A 448 15.32 -3.99 -48.90
C LYS A 448 14.31 -5.03 -49.35
N ASP A 449 14.56 -5.64 -50.53
CA ASP A 449 13.74 -6.74 -51.03
C ASP A 449 14.68 -7.92 -51.26
N PHE A 450 14.47 -9.03 -50.56
CA PHE A 450 15.39 -10.12 -50.52
C PHE A 450 14.72 -11.48 -50.41
N ARG A 451 15.31 -12.49 -51.07
CA ARG A 451 14.85 -13.87 -51.01
C ARG A 451 15.86 -14.73 -50.28
N ILE A 452 15.37 -15.57 -49.38
CA ILE A 452 16.18 -16.54 -48.64
C ILE A 452 15.72 -17.95 -49.01
N GLU A 453 16.67 -18.78 -49.48
CA GLU A 453 16.45 -20.20 -49.70
C GLU A 453 16.52 -20.92 -48.34
N THR A 454 15.49 -21.66 -48.04
CA THR A 454 15.31 -22.28 -46.72
C THR A 454 15.15 -23.79 -46.80
N SER A 455 15.35 -24.40 -47.95
CA SER A 455 15.13 -25.84 -48.19
C SER A 455 15.89 -26.73 -47.22
N SER A 456 17.11 -26.32 -46.80
CA SER A 456 17.95 -27.05 -45.83
C SER A 456 17.57 -26.81 -44.36
N TRP A 457 16.63 -25.93 -44.08
CA TRP A 457 16.28 -25.63 -42.69
C TRP A 457 15.37 -26.71 -42.12
N PRO A 458 15.51 -27.10 -40.86
CA PRO A 458 14.58 -28.01 -40.16
C PRO A 458 13.17 -27.45 -40.08
N LYS A 459 12.17 -28.31 -39.95
CA LYS A 459 10.79 -27.91 -39.60
C LYS A 459 10.79 -27.30 -38.20
N GLY A 460 10.00 -26.25 -37.98
CA GLY A 460 9.92 -25.60 -36.67
C GLY A 460 9.56 -24.12 -36.74
N VAL A 461 9.65 -23.48 -35.57
CA VAL A 461 9.36 -22.05 -35.37
C VAL A 461 10.66 -21.27 -35.38
N TYR A 462 10.74 -20.24 -36.19
CA TYR A 462 11.90 -19.36 -36.36
C TYR A 462 11.54 -17.94 -35.88
N ILE A 463 12.48 -17.28 -35.20
CA ILE A 463 12.33 -15.86 -34.81
C ILE A 463 13.16 -15.02 -35.79
N VAL A 464 12.54 -14.03 -36.39
CA VAL A 464 13.18 -13.07 -37.28
C VAL A 464 13.27 -11.72 -36.58
N LYS A 465 14.44 -11.14 -36.52
CA LYS A 465 14.69 -9.76 -36.13
C LYS A 465 15.06 -8.94 -37.34
N THR A 466 14.43 -7.81 -37.53
CA THR A 466 14.77 -6.82 -38.55
C THR A 466 15.04 -5.47 -37.92
N GLN A 467 16.06 -4.75 -38.38
CA GLN A 467 16.47 -3.47 -37.83
C GLN A 467 16.70 -2.45 -38.96
N SER A 468 16.17 -1.23 -38.79
CA SER A 468 16.50 -0.06 -39.60
C SER A 468 16.83 1.11 -38.68
N GLY A 469 18.08 1.54 -38.65
CA GLY A 469 18.57 2.53 -37.74
C GLY A 469 18.38 2.11 -36.28
N LYS A 470 17.54 2.84 -35.52
CA LYS A 470 17.17 2.49 -34.12
C LYS A 470 15.90 1.65 -34.04
N ASN A 471 15.21 1.40 -35.15
CA ASN A 471 13.93 0.68 -35.17
C ASN A 471 14.19 -0.83 -35.27
N LEU A 472 13.70 -1.60 -34.29
CA LEU A 472 13.81 -3.06 -34.25
C LEU A 472 12.42 -3.66 -34.38
N HIS A 473 12.24 -4.66 -35.23
CA HIS A 473 11.00 -5.44 -35.33
C HIS A 473 11.31 -6.93 -35.22
N SER A 474 10.39 -7.69 -34.61
CA SER A 474 10.50 -9.15 -34.51
C SER A 474 9.23 -9.81 -35.03
N SER A 475 9.40 -10.90 -35.78
CA SER A 475 8.29 -11.71 -36.27
C SER A 475 8.58 -13.20 -36.12
N ILE A 476 7.51 -14.00 -36.15
CA ILE A 476 7.59 -15.47 -36.06
C ILE A 476 7.29 -16.05 -37.43
N LEU A 477 8.15 -16.96 -37.91
CA LEU A 477 7.94 -17.74 -39.11
C LEU A 477 7.79 -19.22 -38.74
N ILE A 478 6.91 -19.92 -39.47
CA ILE A 478 6.64 -21.34 -39.26
C ILE A 478 7.07 -22.10 -40.52
N LYS A 479 8.00 -23.07 -40.38
CA LYS A 479 8.40 -23.96 -41.46
C LYS A 479 7.65 -25.30 -41.37
N ASN A 480 6.91 -25.63 -42.44
CA ASN A 480 6.18 -26.88 -42.61
C ASN A 480 7.00 -27.98 -43.26
#